data_69875459de6e8cb49d56479fe9f9b6db
#
_entry.id   69875459de6e8cb49d56479fe9f9b6db
#
_cell.length_a   1.000
_cell.length_b   1.000
_cell.length_c   1.000
_cell.angle_alpha   90.00
_cell.angle_beta   90.00
_cell.angle_gamma   90.00
#
_symmetry.space_group_name_H-M   'P 1'
#
loop_
_entity.id
_entity.type
_entity.pdbx_description
1 polymer ?
#
loop_
_entity_poly.entity_id
_entity_poly.type
_entity_poly.pdbx_seq_one_letter_code
_entity_poly.pdbx_strand_id
1 'polypeptide(L)'
;MAHGGEMNTSIPCYGIIPARYDSSRFPGKPLADIWGRPMFWHVYAHAKRASVLRNIVLATDDERIAEAALEWEIPCVMTRRDHASGTDRVFEAASKLGVEPHAVIVNIQGDEPALDPAVIEQLVRPFLDGTVQVSTLATPISPERAASPNQVKVVTAANGDALYFSRSRIPFDREGGDGEILGHIGLYAFRMGVTRRYGFPFHFSTRIEFNSNSIPLISTVFHPVKANMES
;
A
#
# COMPACT_ATOMS: atom_id res chain seq x y z
N MET A 1 6.07 -0.34 45.44
CA MET A 1 6.80 -0.17 44.16
C MET A 1 5.93 -0.73 43.03
N ALA A 2 5.22 0.16 42.35
CA ALA A 2 4.38 -0.24 41.21
C ALA A 2 5.28 -0.28 39.99
N HIS A 3 5.45 -1.46 39.39
CA HIS A 3 6.04 -1.60 38.08
C HIS A 3 5.05 -1.05 37.06
N GLY A 4 5.31 0.17 36.58
CA GLY A 4 4.68 0.73 35.41
C GLY A 4 5.12 -0.10 34.19
N GLY A 5 4.30 -1.04 33.77
CA GLY A 5 4.45 -1.66 32.48
C GLY A 5 4.21 -0.57 31.43
N GLU A 6 5.26 -0.17 30.71
CA GLU A 6 5.12 0.56 29.46
C GLU A 6 4.27 -0.31 28.52
N MET A 7 3.00 0.04 28.38
CA MET A 7 2.18 -0.51 27.30
C MET A 7 2.81 -0.02 26.00
N ASN A 8 3.55 -0.92 25.34
CA ASN A 8 4.05 -0.71 23.98
C ASN A 8 2.82 -0.51 23.07
N THR A 9 2.44 0.74 22.86
CA THR A 9 1.28 1.14 22.06
C THR A 9 1.58 1.13 20.55
N SER A 10 2.61 0.43 20.12
CA SER A 10 2.90 0.28 18.70
C SER A 10 1.85 -0.63 18.05
N ILE A 11 1.15 -0.08 17.06
CA ILE A 11 0.18 -0.83 16.26
C ILE A 11 0.94 -1.92 15.50
N PRO A 12 0.55 -3.21 15.59
CA PRO A 12 1.20 -4.25 14.83
C PRO A 12 1.03 -4.01 13.32
N CYS A 13 2.14 -3.90 12.60
CA CYS A 13 2.15 -3.66 11.16
C CYS A 13 2.82 -4.83 10.44
N TYR A 14 2.20 -5.30 9.35
CA TYR A 14 2.66 -6.42 8.54
C TYR A 14 2.83 -5.99 7.10
N GLY A 15 4.01 -6.23 6.52
CA GLY A 15 4.27 -6.02 5.09
C GLY A 15 3.92 -7.28 4.30
N ILE A 16 3.14 -7.15 3.24
CA ILE A 16 2.87 -8.26 2.33
C ILE A 16 3.20 -7.82 0.92
N ILE A 17 4.05 -8.61 0.25
CA ILE A 17 4.53 -8.38 -1.11
C ILE A 17 3.80 -9.33 -2.05
N PRO A 18 2.76 -8.91 -2.78
CA PRO A 18 2.12 -9.76 -3.76
C PRO A 18 3.03 -9.97 -4.97
N ALA A 19 3.23 -11.23 -5.36
CA ALA A 19 4.03 -11.61 -6.50
C ALA A 19 3.26 -12.59 -7.39
N ARG A 20 3.08 -12.23 -8.67
CA ARG A 20 2.45 -13.09 -9.68
C ARG A 20 3.48 -13.44 -10.75
N TYR A 21 3.47 -14.68 -11.19
CA TYR A 21 4.26 -15.06 -12.35
C TYR A 21 3.63 -14.54 -13.65
N ASP A 22 2.30 -14.69 -13.77
CA ASP A 22 1.56 -14.29 -14.94
C ASP A 22 1.41 -12.75 -14.99
N SER A 23 2.13 -12.16 -15.93
CA SER A 23 2.04 -10.75 -16.29
C SER A 23 2.03 -10.64 -17.80
N SER A 24 1.02 -9.98 -18.37
CA SER A 24 0.88 -9.83 -19.81
C SER A 24 2.04 -9.12 -20.49
N ARG A 25 2.72 -8.22 -19.77
CA ARG A 25 3.84 -7.42 -20.29
C ARG A 25 5.21 -8.06 -20.04
N PHE A 26 5.37 -8.75 -18.91
CA PHE A 26 6.62 -9.37 -18.49
C PHE A 26 6.35 -10.58 -17.58
N PRO A 27 6.11 -11.79 -18.15
CA PRO A 27 5.95 -13.01 -17.35
C PRO A 27 7.18 -13.28 -16.49
N GLY A 28 6.97 -13.73 -15.25
CA GLY A 28 8.07 -14.02 -14.33
C GLY A 28 8.79 -12.77 -13.79
N LYS A 29 8.23 -11.57 -13.95
CA LYS A 29 8.83 -10.31 -13.47
C LYS A 29 9.39 -10.38 -12.04
N PRO A 30 8.71 -11.00 -11.04
CA PRO A 30 9.24 -11.12 -9.69
C PRO A 30 10.56 -11.89 -9.59
N LEU A 31 10.80 -12.82 -10.53
CA LEU A 31 12.02 -13.62 -10.62
C LEU A 31 13.11 -12.99 -11.49
N ALA A 32 12.84 -11.83 -12.10
CA ALA A 32 13.83 -11.15 -12.92
C ALA A 32 15.11 -10.89 -12.13
N ASP A 33 16.24 -11.28 -12.72
CA ASP A 33 17.54 -11.07 -12.08
C ASP A 33 17.92 -9.58 -12.05
N ILE A 34 18.26 -9.11 -10.88
CA ILE A 34 18.84 -7.78 -10.64
C ILE A 34 20.10 -8.02 -9.80
N TRP A 35 21.27 -7.92 -10.43
CA TRP A 35 22.57 -8.12 -9.81
C TRP A 35 22.70 -9.46 -9.06
N GLY A 36 22.28 -10.55 -9.69
CA GLY A 36 22.38 -11.91 -9.15
C GLY A 36 21.31 -12.27 -8.12
N ARG A 37 20.23 -11.48 -8.00
CA ARG A 37 19.12 -11.73 -7.08
C ARG A 37 17.78 -11.44 -7.74
N PRO A 38 16.71 -12.21 -7.40
CA PRO A 38 15.39 -11.96 -7.98
C PRO A 38 14.83 -10.60 -7.53
N MET A 39 14.04 -9.95 -8.37
CA MET A 39 13.45 -8.64 -8.09
C MET A 39 12.74 -8.58 -6.74
N PHE A 40 11.96 -9.61 -6.37
CA PHE A 40 11.24 -9.64 -5.09
C PHE A 40 12.18 -9.62 -3.89
N TRP A 41 13.41 -10.14 -4.05
CA TRP A 41 14.41 -10.09 -2.98
C TRP A 41 14.79 -8.65 -2.63
N HIS A 42 14.97 -7.80 -3.65
CA HIS A 42 15.30 -6.39 -3.44
C HIS A 42 14.16 -5.66 -2.73
N VAL A 43 12.91 -5.91 -3.15
CA VAL A 43 11.73 -5.35 -2.48
C VAL A 43 11.69 -5.77 -1.02
N TYR A 44 11.87 -7.06 -0.74
CA TYR A 44 11.89 -7.60 0.62
C TYR A 44 13.01 -7.00 1.47
N ALA A 45 14.24 -6.95 0.93
CA ALA A 45 15.40 -6.42 1.63
C ALA A 45 15.24 -4.93 1.99
N HIS A 46 14.64 -4.13 1.10
CA HIS A 46 14.32 -2.73 1.36
C HIS A 46 13.20 -2.60 2.40
N ALA A 47 12.11 -3.33 2.24
CA ALA A 47 10.99 -3.31 3.19
C ALA A 47 11.43 -3.73 4.60
N LYS A 48 12.35 -4.69 4.73
CA LYS A 48 12.88 -5.14 6.02
C LYS A 48 13.61 -4.06 6.82
N ARG A 49 14.02 -2.98 6.17
CA ARG A 49 14.65 -1.83 6.82
C ARG A 49 13.65 -0.87 7.46
N ALA A 50 12.36 -0.98 7.12
CA ALA A 50 11.30 -0.19 7.76
C ALA A 50 11.01 -0.75 9.16
N SER A 51 11.40 -0.01 10.19
CA SER A 51 11.34 -0.44 11.61
C SER A 51 9.91 -0.66 12.11
N VAL A 52 8.92 -0.05 11.46
CA VAL A 52 7.49 -0.17 11.80
C VAL A 52 6.90 -1.53 11.45
N LEU A 53 7.54 -2.30 10.55
CA LEU A 53 7.03 -3.60 10.13
C LEU A 53 7.50 -4.72 11.07
N ARG A 54 6.53 -5.39 11.69
CA ARG A 54 6.78 -6.54 12.57
C ARG A 54 7.20 -7.79 11.79
N ASN A 55 6.52 -8.05 10.67
CA ASN A 55 6.80 -9.18 9.78
C ASN A 55 6.58 -8.75 8.33
N ILE A 56 7.32 -9.39 7.42
CA ILE A 56 7.17 -9.21 5.98
C ILE A 56 7.13 -10.58 5.33
N VAL A 57 6.16 -10.78 4.43
CA VAL A 57 6.03 -12.03 3.69
C VAL A 57 5.79 -11.77 2.21
N LEU A 58 6.24 -12.69 1.38
CA LEU A 58 5.88 -12.77 -0.02
C LEU A 58 4.55 -13.55 -0.14
N ALA A 59 3.64 -13.09 -0.98
CA ALA A 59 2.37 -13.77 -1.26
C ALA A 59 2.28 -14.12 -2.74
N THR A 60 2.24 -15.41 -3.07
CA THR A 60 2.26 -15.88 -4.47
C THR A 60 1.31 -17.06 -4.68
N ASP A 61 0.93 -17.30 -5.92
CA ASP A 61 0.20 -18.47 -6.39
C ASP A 61 1.07 -19.38 -7.26
N ASP A 62 2.35 -19.07 -7.39
CA ASP A 62 3.27 -19.75 -8.30
C ASP A 62 4.38 -20.45 -7.52
N GLU A 63 4.51 -21.77 -7.73
CA GLU A 63 5.48 -22.60 -7.04
C GLU A 63 6.93 -22.15 -7.32
N ARG A 64 7.25 -21.70 -8.54
CA ARG A 64 8.60 -21.21 -8.89
C ARG A 64 9.01 -20.00 -8.06
N ILE A 65 8.05 -19.11 -7.76
CA ILE A 65 8.30 -17.95 -6.90
C ILE A 65 8.46 -18.41 -5.45
N ALA A 66 7.65 -19.38 -5.01
CA ALA A 66 7.75 -19.90 -3.65
C ALA A 66 9.07 -20.66 -3.41
N GLU A 67 9.51 -21.47 -4.38
CA GLU A 67 10.81 -22.17 -4.34
C GLU A 67 11.98 -21.17 -4.29
N ALA A 68 11.96 -20.14 -5.16
CA ALA A 68 12.96 -19.08 -5.10
C ALA A 68 12.92 -18.30 -3.78
N ALA A 69 11.74 -18.05 -3.22
CA ALA A 69 11.65 -17.42 -1.89
C ALA A 69 12.28 -18.28 -0.79
N LEU A 70 12.12 -19.60 -0.86
CA LEU A 70 12.73 -20.54 0.07
C LEU A 70 14.27 -20.53 -0.04
N GLU A 71 14.81 -20.51 -1.26
CA GLU A 71 16.25 -20.42 -1.51
C GLU A 71 16.88 -19.16 -0.90
N TRP A 72 16.12 -18.06 -0.89
CA TRP A 72 16.56 -16.77 -0.33
C TRP A 72 16.09 -16.55 1.12
N GLU A 73 15.59 -17.58 1.80
CA GLU A 73 15.10 -17.53 3.19
C GLU A 73 14.04 -16.42 3.42
N ILE A 74 13.21 -16.14 2.40
CA ILE A 74 12.13 -15.16 2.49
C ILE A 74 10.83 -15.87 2.85
N PRO A 75 10.17 -15.48 3.95
CA PRO A 75 8.87 -16.03 4.32
C PRO A 75 7.86 -15.87 3.17
N CYS A 76 7.20 -16.96 2.80
CA CYS A 76 6.28 -16.99 1.67
C CYS A 76 4.95 -17.65 2.07
N VAL A 77 3.83 -17.10 1.58
CA VAL A 77 2.49 -17.64 1.75
C VAL A 77 1.90 -17.96 0.39
N MET A 78 1.56 -19.23 0.17
CA MET A 78 0.83 -19.63 -1.04
C MET A 78 -0.61 -19.17 -0.96
N THR A 79 -1.08 -18.57 -2.05
CA THR A 79 -2.43 -18.03 -2.21
C THR A 79 -3.12 -18.61 -3.45
N ARG A 80 -4.43 -18.42 -3.57
CA ARG A 80 -5.17 -18.88 -4.74
C ARG A 80 -4.75 -18.14 -6.02
N ARG A 81 -4.99 -18.78 -7.18
CA ARG A 81 -4.68 -18.21 -8.51
C ARG A 81 -5.74 -17.21 -9.00
N ASP A 82 -6.99 -17.36 -8.56
CA ASP A 82 -8.16 -16.68 -9.08
C ASP A 82 -8.39 -15.26 -8.53
N HIS A 83 -7.40 -14.68 -7.86
CA HIS A 83 -7.51 -13.31 -7.37
C HIS A 83 -7.56 -12.28 -8.50
N ALA A 84 -8.59 -11.43 -8.49
CA ALA A 84 -8.76 -10.35 -9.45
C ALA A 84 -7.68 -9.26 -9.31
N SER A 85 -7.17 -9.02 -8.08
CA SER A 85 -6.18 -8.00 -7.80
C SER A 85 -5.05 -8.49 -6.88
N GLY A 86 -3.92 -7.74 -6.87
CA GLY A 86 -2.83 -7.96 -5.90
C GLY A 86 -3.29 -7.75 -4.47
N THR A 87 -4.23 -6.85 -4.24
CA THR A 87 -4.78 -6.56 -2.92
C THR A 87 -5.60 -7.73 -2.37
N ASP A 88 -6.39 -8.44 -3.19
CA ASP A 88 -7.12 -9.64 -2.77
C ASP A 88 -6.14 -10.73 -2.31
N ARG A 89 -5.00 -10.86 -2.99
CA ARG A 89 -3.92 -11.76 -2.61
C ARG A 89 -3.31 -11.39 -1.26
N VAL A 90 -3.05 -10.11 -1.04
CA VAL A 90 -2.55 -9.58 0.23
C VAL A 90 -3.50 -9.93 1.37
N PHE A 91 -4.80 -9.85 1.13
CA PHE A 91 -5.82 -10.21 2.10
C PHE A 91 -5.83 -11.68 2.46
N GLU A 92 -5.79 -12.55 1.45
CA GLU A 92 -5.74 -13.98 1.70
C GLU A 92 -4.49 -14.33 2.51
N ALA A 93 -3.33 -13.76 2.14
CA ALA A 93 -2.10 -13.99 2.86
C ALA A 93 -2.19 -13.52 4.33
N ALA A 94 -2.72 -12.30 4.58
CA ALA A 94 -2.93 -11.78 5.93
C ALA A 94 -3.88 -12.67 6.75
N SER A 95 -4.94 -13.17 6.12
CA SER A 95 -5.91 -14.07 6.75
C SER A 95 -5.28 -15.42 7.13
N LYS A 96 -4.45 -16.00 6.24
CA LYS A 96 -3.72 -17.24 6.49
C LYS A 96 -2.69 -17.10 7.62
N LEU A 97 -2.11 -15.92 7.75
CA LEU A 97 -1.19 -15.59 8.84
C LEU A 97 -1.90 -15.31 10.18
N GLY A 98 -3.22 -15.28 10.21
CA GLY A 98 -3.97 -14.98 11.42
C GLY A 98 -3.80 -13.55 11.92
N VAL A 99 -3.55 -12.59 11.02
CA VAL A 99 -3.34 -11.19 11.39
C VAL A 99 -4.59 -10.63 12.08
N GLU A 100 -4.36 -9.95 13.20
CA GLU A 100 -5.42 -9.43 14.07
C GLU A 100 -6.21 -8.30 13.39
N PRO A 101 -7.53 -8.15 13.66
CA PRO A 101 -8.37 -7.13 12.99
C PRO A 101 -7.88 -5.68 13.15
N HIS A 102 -7.22 -5.37 14.27
CA HIS A 102 -6.71 -4.02 14.55
C HIS A 102 -5.33 -3.75 13.94
N ALA A 103 -4.65 -4.79 13.47
CA ALA A 103 -3.35 -4.65 12.84
C ALA A 103 -3.43 -3.94 11.49
N VAL A 104 -2.34 -3.31 11.10
CA VAL A 104 -2.17 -2.63 9.80
C VAL A 104 -1.45 -3.56 8.84
N ILE A 105 -1.99 -3.69 7.64
CA ILE A 105 -1.39 -4.40 6.52
C ILE A 105 -0.85 -3.36 5.54
N VAL A 106 0.41 -3.48 5.18
CA VAL A 106 1.05 -2.71 4.12
C VAL A 106 1.13 -3.58 2.87
N ASN A 107 0.44 -3.17 1.81
CA ASN A 107 0.52 -3.79 0.49
C ASN A 107 1.74 -3.19 -0.23
N ILE A 108 2.86 -3.93 -0.23
CA ILE A 108 4.13 -3.50 -0.80
C ILE A 108 4.19 -3.99 -2.24
N GLN A 109 4.29 -3.07 -3.20
CA GLN A 109 4.34 -3.45 -4.61
C GLN A 109 5.58 -4.29 -4.93
N GLY A 110 5.38 -5.52 -5.44
CA GLY A 110 6.45 -6.47 -5.75
C GLY A 110 7.36 -6.07 -6.93
N ASP A 111 7.10 -4.94 -7.57
CA ASP A 111 7.84 -4.43 -8.71
C ASP A 111 8.55 -3.07 -8.45
N GLU A 112 8.72 -2.72 -7.20
CA GLU A 112 9.45 -1.52 -6.76
C GLU A 112 10.74 -1.90 -5.99
N PRO A 113 11.77 -2.41 -6.69
CA PRO A 113 13.01 -2.90 -6.06
C PRO A 113 13.84 -1.80 -5.39
N ALA A 114 13.55 -0.53 -5.66
CA ALA A 114 14.22 0.64 -5.07
C ALA A 114 13.37 1.33 -4.00
N LEU A 115 12.39 0.64 -3.41
CA LEU A 115 11.50 1.19 -2.38
C LEU A 115 12.31 1.78 -1.21
N ASP A 116 12.08 3.07 -0.92
CA ASP A 116 12.64 3.69 0.27
C ASP A 116 11.86 3.25 1.53
N PRO A 117 12.52 2.65 2.54
CA PRO A 117 11.86 2.26 3.79
C PRO A 117 11.13 3.41 4.51
N ALA A 118 11.61 4.63 4.40
CA ALA A 118 10.98 5.82 5.00
C ALA A 118 9.56 6.06 4.45
N VAL A 119 9.30 5.65 3.22
CA VAL A 119 7.97 5.75 2.60
C VAL A 119 6.96 4.82 3.30
N ILE A 120 7.39 3.64 3.75
CA ILE A 120 6.55 2.72 4.53
C ILE A 120 6.23 3.33 5.89
N GLU A 121 7.20 3.94 6.56
CA GLU A 121 7.01 4.58 7.86
C GLU A 121 6.01 5.73 7.77
N GLN A 122 6.11 6.55 6.71
CA GLN A 122 5.16 7.62 6.42
C GLN A 122 3.75 7.07 6.17
N LEU A 123 3.64 5.99 5.39
CA LEU A 123 2.36 5.34 5.06
C LEU A 123 1.63 4.80 6.30
N VAL A 124 2.36 4.31 7.29
CA VAL A 124 1.80 3.71 8.52
C VAL A 124 1.48 4.75 9.58
N ARG A 125 2.19 5.88 9.60
CA ARG A 125 2.05 6.93 10.62
C ARG A 125 0.61 7.39 10.88
N PRO A 126 -0.26 7.58 9.86
CA PRO A 126 -1.65 8.02 10.09
C PRO A 126 -2.47 7.07 10.97
N PHE A 127 -2.11 5.79 11.04
CA PHE A 127 -2.83 4.81 11.86
C PHE A 127 -2.63 4.98 13.36
N LEU A 128 -1.73 5.87 13.80
CA LEU A 128 -1.66 6.31 15.20
C LEU A 128 -2.97 6.98 15.63
N ASP A 129 -3.70 7.59 14.70
CA ASP A 129 -5.11 7.92 14.84
C ASP A 129 -5.94 6.64 14.68
N GLY A 130 -6.64 6.23 15.75
CA GLY A 130 -7.46 5.04 15.78
C GLY A 130 -8.63 5.03 14.77
N THR A 131 -8.99 6.18 14.21
CA THR A 131 -10.09 6.34 13.22
C THR A 131 -9.65 6.02 11.81
N VAL A 132 -8.34 6.13 11.51
CA VAL A 132 -7.80 5.85 10.17
C VAL A 132 -7.91 4.38 9.83
N GLN A 133 -8.51 4.08 8.70
CA GLN A 133 -8.76 2.72 8.23
C GLN A 133 -7.89 2.33 7.04
N VAL A 134 -7.61 3.28 6.14
CA VAL A 134 -6.74 3.08 4.97
C VAL A 134 -5.88 4.32 4.78
N SER A 135 -4.65 4.14 4.33
CA SER A 135 -3.77 5.21 3.90
C SER A 135 -3.13 4.90 2.55
N THR A 136 -2.78 5.93 1.84
CA THR A 136 -1.93 5.88 0.63
C THR A 136 -1.06 7.14 0.59
N LEU A 137 -0.22 7.29 -0.42
CA LEU A 137 0.72 8.39 -0.51
C LEU A 137 0.53 9.21 -1.78
N ALA A 138 0.87 10.48 -1.71
CA ALA A 138 0.99 11.35 -2.86
C ALA A 138 2.21 12.27 -2.71
N THR A 139 2.68 12.79 -3.85
CA THR A 139 3.79 13.73 -3.92
C THR A 139 3.48 14.81 -4.95
N PRO A 140 3.94 16.06 -4.75
CA PRO A 140 3.94 17.05 -5.80
C PRO A 140 4.64 16.53 -7.06
N ILE A 141 4.05 16.80 -8.22
CA ILE A 141 4.58 16.38 -9.52
C ILE A 141 4.67 17.57 -10.48
N SER A 142 5.63 17.51 -11.41
CA SER A 142 5.76 18.54 -12.43
C SER A 142 4.58 18.54 -13.41
N PRO A 143 4.31 19.67 -14.09
CA PRO A 143 3.26 19.76 -15.11
C PRO A 143 3.38 18.69 -16.21
N GLU A 144 4.60 18.32 -16.61
CA GLU A 144 4.85 17.30 -17.62
C GLU A 144 4.40 15.90 -17.11
N ARG A 145 4.72 15.57 -15.85
CA ARG A 145 4.24 14.33 -15.22
C ARG A 145 2.73 14.35 -15.06
N ALA A 146 2.15 15.50 -14.73
CA ALA A 146 0.70 15.64 -14.58
C ALA A 146 -0.06 15.43 -15.91
N ALA A 147 0.55 15.78 -17.05
CA ALA A 147 -0.01 15.52 -18.36
C ALA A 147 0.00 14.04 -18.77
N SER A 148 0.88 13.23 -18.16
CA SER A 148 0.99 11.80 -18.49
C SER A 148 -0.22 10.99 -17.98
N PRO A 149 -0.88 10.18 -18.83
CA PRO A 149 -1.95 9.29 -18.42
C PRO A 149 -1.44 8.10 -17.57
N ASN A 150 -0.13 7.85 -17.53
CA ASN A 150 0.46 6.83 -16.71
C ASN A 150 0.60 7.25 -15.24
N GLN A 151 0.64 8.54 -14.97
CA GLN A 151 0.63 9.08 -13.61
C GLN A 151 -0.83 9.27 -13.16
N VAL A 152 -1.22 8.65 -12.08
CA VAL A 152 -2.50 8.93 -11.41
C VAL A 152 -2.34 10.22 -10.59
N LYS A 153 -3.28 11.15 -10.73
CA LYS A 153 -3.36 12.38 -9.93
C LYS A 153 -4.42 12.21 -8.85
N VAL A 154 -4.30 12.99 -7.79
CA VAL A 154 -5.25 13.00 -6.69
C VAL A 154 -5.57 14.43 -6.27
N VAL A 155 -6.83 14.71 -5.98
CA VAL A 155 -7.27 15.96 -5.33
C VAL A 155 -7.75 15.66 -3.92
N THR A 156 -7.53 16.59 -3.01
CA THR A 156 -7.82 16.43 -1.60
C THR A 156 -8.73 17.51 -1.08
N ALA A 157 -9.47 17.18 -0.03
CA ALA A 157 -10.18 18.15 0.80
C ALA A 157 -9.18 18.96 1.67
N ALA A 158 -9.65 20.04 2.26
CA ALA A 158 -8.84 20.88 3.14
C ALA A 158 -8.34 20.14 4.40
N ASN A 159 -9.04 19.10 4.84
CA ASN A 159 -8.64 18.24 5.95
C ASN A 159 -7.66 17.12 5.54
N GLY A 160 -7.24 17.09 4.27
CA GLY A 160 -6.34 16.10 3.72
C GLY A 160 -7.00 14.82 3.19
N ASP A 161 -8.33 14.65 3.29
CA ASP A 161 -9.00 13.49 2.70
C ASP A 161 -8.91 13.51 1.17
N ALA A 162 -8.51 12.40 0.54
CA ALA A 162 -8.54 12.31 -0.91
C ALA A 162 -10.00 12.25 -1.40
N LEU A 163 -10.33 13.15 -2.31
CA LEU A 163 -11.67 13.26 -2.88
C LEU A 163 -11.81 12.46 -4.17
N TYR A 164 -10.77 12.47 -5.00
CA TYR A 164 -10.85 11.84 -6.31
C TYR A 164 -9.48 11.54 -6.90
N PHE A 165 -9.37 10.39 -7.55
CA PHE A 165 -8.19 9.96 -8.30
C PHE A 165 -8.50 9.93 -9.79
N SER A 166 -7.58 10.41 -10.63
CA SER A 166 -7.76 10.45 -12.08
C SER A 166 -6.46 10.26 -12.84
N ARG A 167 -6.55 9.62 -14.01
CA ARG A 167 -5.48 9.64 -14.99
C ARG A 167 -5.44 10.94 -15.79
N SER A 168 -6.57 11.65 -15.89
CA SER A 168 -6.61 13.01 -16.43
C SER A 168 -5.96 13.99 -15.47
N ARG A 169 -5.51 15.13 -15.96
CA ARG A 169 -4.98 16.21 -15.11
C ARG A 169 -6.12 16.75 -14.24
N ILE A 170 -5.92 16.73 -12.93
CA ILE A 170 -6.77 17.32 -11.90
C ILE A 170 -5.90 17.99 -10.83
N PRO A 171 -6.37 19.12 -10.20
CA PRO A 171 -7.57 19.87 -10.55
C PRO A 171 -7.46 20.50 -11.95
N PHE A 172 -8.62 20.87 -12.55
CA PHE A 172 -8.62 21.64 -13.79
C PHE A 172 -8.15 23.07 -13.49
N ASP A 173 -7.12 23.48 -14.15
CA ASP A 173 -6.58 24.82 -14.05
C ASP A 173 -7.04 25.65 -15.28
N ARG A 174 -7.94 26.57 -15.03
CA ARG A 174 -8.51 27.43 -16.08
C ARG A 174 -7.53 28.53 -16.55
N GLU A 175 -6.68 29.00 -15.65
CA GLU A 175 -5.83 30.19 -15.87
C GLU A 175 -4.38 29.80 -16.20
N GLY A 176 -4.04 28.52 -16.18
CA GLY A 176 -2.69 28.02 -16.46
C GLY A 176 -1.69 28.36 -15.36
N GLY A 177 -2.15 28.47 -14.11
CA GLY A 177 -1.31 28.80 -12.96
C GLY A 177 -0.43 27.62 -12.49
N ASP A 178 0.49 27.92 -11.57
CA ASP A 178 1.42 26.96 -10.98
C ASP A 178 0.83 26.22 -9.78
N GLY A 179 -0.49 25.94 -9.80
CA GLY A 179 -1.14 25.18 -8.75
C GLY A 179 -0.49 23.80 -8.55
N GLU A 180 -0.18 23.45 -7.31
CA GLU A 180 0.42 22.17 -6.96
C GLU A 180 -0.49 21.01 -7.39
N ILE A 181 0.06 20.10 -8.20
CA ILE A 181 -0.63 18.88 -8.61
C ILE A 181 -0.02 17.70 -7.87
N LEU A 182 -0.85 16.91 -7.21
CA LEU A 182 -0.43 15.74 -6.47
C LEU A 182 -0.50 14.49 -7.34
N GLY A 183 0.63 13.82 -7.50
CA GLY A 183 0.75 12.49 -8.10
C GLY A 183 0.61 11.40 -7.03
N HIS A 184 -0.33 10.49 -7.23
CA HIS A 184 -0.54 9.35 -6.36
C HIS A 184 0.61 8.34 -6.45
N ILE A 185 1.02 7.81 -5.30
CA ILE A 185 1.98 6.70 -5.16
C ILE A 185 1.17 5.45 -4.82
N GLY A 186 1.30 4.40 -5.63
CA GLY A 186 0.50 3.18 -5.56
C GLY A 186 0.74 2.26 -4.35
N LEU A 187 1.23 2.80 -3.24
CA LEU A 187 1.39 2.10 -1.98
C LEU A 187 0.16 2.30 -1.10
N TYR A 188 -0.29 1.23 -0.46
CA TYR A 188 -1.47 1.25 0.41
C TYR A 188 -1.20 0.55 1.73
N ALA A 189 -1.73 1.12 2.81
CA ALA A 189 -1.89 0.42 4.07
C ALA A 189 -3.34 0.47 4.53
N PHE A 190 -3.78 -0.56 5.25
CA PHE A 190 -5.17 -0.69 5.72
C PHE A 190 -5.26 -1.54 6.98
N ARG A 191 -6.24 -1.26 7.84
CA ARG A 191 -6.54 -2.13 8.97
C ARG A 191 -7.15 -3.45 8.48
N MET A 192 -6.67 -4.56 9.02
CA MET A 192 -7.16 -5.90 8.64
C MET A 192 -8.68 -6.05 8.82
N GLY A 193 -9.27 -5.40 9.83
CA GLY A 193 -10.71 -5.48 10.12
C GLY A 193 -11.62 -4.86 9.06
N VAL A 194 -11.13 -3.83 8.34
CA VAL A 194 -11.92 -3.12 7.32
C VAL A 194 -12.28 -4.04 6.16
N THR A 195 -11.39 -4.82 5.75
CA THR A 195 -11.44 -5.67 4.59
C THR A 195 -12.31 -6.90 4.78
N ARG A 196 -12.36 -7.44 6.03
CA ARG A 196 -13.33 -8.49 6.38
C ARG A 196 -14.78 -8.01 6.28
N ARG A 197 -15.02 -6.71 6.51
CA ARG A 197 -16.38 -6.16 6.63
C ARG A 197 -16.96 -5.70 5.29
N TYR A 198 -16.13 -5.25 4.36
CA TYR A 198 -16.60 -4.53 3.15
C TYR A 198 -16.19 -5.15 1.81
N GLY A 199 -15.31 -6.17 1.76
CA GLY A 199 -14.77 -6.70 0.49
C GLY A 199 -14.00 -5.63 -0.30
N PHE A 200 -13.41 -5.95 -1.45
CA PHE A 200 -12.86 -4.98 -2.43
C PHE A 200 -13.71 -5.04 -3.70
N PRO A 201 -13.99 -3.95 -4.44
CA PRO A 201 -13.37 -2.62 -4.48
C PRO A 201 -14.17 -1.55 -3.74
N PHE A 202 -13.47 -0.69 -3.04
CA PHE A 202 -14.05 0.42 -2.30
C PHE A 202 -14.10 1.72 -3.12
N HIS A 203 -15.18 2.47 -2.99
CA HIS A 203 -15.20 3.91 -3.28
C HIS A 203 -14.75 4.63 -2.01
N PHE A 204 -13.61 5.31 -2.07
CA PHE A 204 -12.95 5.88 -0.90
C PHE A 204 -13.07 7.40 -0.83
N SER A 205 -13.26 7.91 0.38
CA SER A 205 -12.84 9.23 0.80
C SER A 205 -11.50 9.09 1.55
N THR A 206 -10.46 9.79 1.12
CA THR A 206 -9.07 9.60 1.56
C THR A 206 -8.51 10.90 2.14
N ARG A 207 -7.84 10.88 3.31
CA ARG A 207 -7.22 12.06 3.93
C ARG A 207 -5.74 12.19 3.58
N ILE A 208 -5.27 13.38 3.21
CA ILE A 208 -3.85 13.72 3.05
C ILE A 208 -3.38 14.53 4.26
N GLU A 209 -2.32 14.06 4.92
CA GLU A 209 -1.61 14.84 5.91
C GLU A 209 -0.31 15.36 5.29
N PHE A 210 -0.11 16.67 5.37
CA PHE A 210 1.10 17.32 4.90
C PHE A 210 2.13 17.38 6.04
N ASN A 211 3.30 16.81 5.81
CA ASN A 211 4.46 17.07 6.65
C ASN A 211 5.41 17.99 5.88
N SER A 212 5.73 19.15 6.44
CA SER A 212 6.45 20.24 5.81
C SER A 212 7.88 19.91 5.32
N ASN A 213 8.39 18.71 5.61
CA ASN A 213 9.76 18.31 5.24
C ASN A 213 9.85 16.96 4.51
N SER A 214 8.73 16.39 4.02
CA SER A 214 8.74 15.05 3.42
C SER A 214 7.62 14.93 2.39
N ILE A 215 7.62 13.84 1.61
CA ILE A 215 6.56 13.45 0.70
C ILE A 215 5.20 13.55 1.40
N PRO A 216 4.21 14.30 0.86
CA PRO A 216 2.89 14.44 1.49
C PRO A 216 2.20 13.09 1.65
N LEU A 217 1.66 12.85 2.83
CA LEU A 217 0.96 11.63 3.21
C LEU A 217 -0.54 11.75 2.92
N ILE A 218 -1.10 10.73 2.29
CA ILE A 218 -2.54 10.59 2.12
C ILE A 218 -3.02 9.55 3.13
N SER A 219 -3.78 9.95 4.13
CA SER A 219 -4.48 9.02 5.01
C SER A 219 -5.97 9.01 4.71
N THR A 220 -6.58 7.83 4.72
CA THR A 220 -7.99 7.65 4.37
C THR A 220 -8.81 7.34 5.60
N VAL A 221 -9.85 8.13 5.83
CA VAL A 221 -10.93 7.80 6.75
C VAL A 221 -12.09 7.24 5.93
N PHE A 222 -12.47 6.00 6.20
CA PHE A 222 -13.65 5.40 5.58
C PHE A 222 -14.91 5.84 6.28
N HIS A 223 -15.80 6.47 5.54
CA HIS A 223 -17.22 6.46 5.86
C HIS A 223 -17.87 5.41 4.95
N PRO A 224 -18.45 4.34 5.51
CA PRO A 224 -19.18 3.37 4.70
C PRO A 224 -20.38 4.09 4.07
N VAL A 225 -20.34 4.27 2.75
CA VAL A 225 -21.57 4.57 2.01
C VAL A 225 -22.43 3.33 2.16
N LYS A 226 -23.54 3.43 2.89
CA LYS A 226 -24.58 2.41 2.86
C LYS A 226 -25.01 2.27 1.41
N ALA A 227 -24.63 1.16 0.77
CA ALA A 227 -25.30 0.76 -0.45
C ALA A 227 -26.75 0.49 -0.05
N ASN A 228 -27.67 1.36 -0.47
CA ASN A 228 -29.09 1.05 -0.48
C ASN A 228 -29.25 -0.10 -1.47
N MET A 229 -29.24 -1.31 -0.93
CA MET A 229 -29.83 -2.46 -1.60
C MET A 229 -31.32 -2.38 -1.29
N GLU A 230 -32.06 -1.60 -2.09
CA GLU A 230 -33.50 -1.73 -2.17
C GLU A 230 -33.85 -2.52 -3.44
N SER A 231 -34.49 -3.67 -3.18
CA SER A 231 -35.34 -4.55 -4.01
C SER A 231 -34.81 -5.04 -5.33
#